data_924f04d294c473f92f6d051bc9256772
#
_entry.id   924f04d294c473f92f6d051bc9256772
#
_cell.length_a   1.000
_cell.length_b   1.000
_cell.length_c   1.000
_cell.angle_alpha   90.00
_cell.angle_beta   90.00
_cell.angle_gamma   90.00
#
_symmetry.space_group_name_H-M   'P 1'
#
loop_
_entity.id
_entity.type
_entity.pdbx_description
1 polymer ?
#
loop_
_entity_poly.entity_id
_entity_poly.type
_entity_poly.pdbx_seq_one_letter_code
_entity_poly.pdbx_strand_id
1 'polypeptide(L)'
;MAKKVMGLIKLQIPAGKATPAPPVGPALGQHGVNIMQFTKEFNARTADQAGMIIPVVISVYQDRSFSFITKTPPAAVLIKKACGIKSGSGEPNKTKVAEITEDQLREIAELKMPDLNAASVESAMRMIAGTARSMGITVK
;
A
#
# COMPACT_ATOMS: atom_id res chain seq x y z
N MET A 1 29.23 3.98 8.49
CA MET A 1 29.17 2.52 8.28
C MET A 1 27.73 2.06 8.11
N ALA A 2 27.51 1.12 7.21
CA ALA A 2 26.19 0.54 7.05
C ALA A 2 25.84 -0.33 8.25
N LYS A 3 24.70 -0.09 8.87
CA LYS A 3 24.21 -0.90 9.99
C LYS A 3 23.68 -2.23 9.46
N LYS A 4 23.92 -3.29 10.21
CA LYS A 4 23.42 -4.60 9.85
C LYS A 4 21.92 -4.68 10.13
N VAL A 5 21.15 -5.07 9.13
CA VAL A 5 19.70 -5.24 9.26
C VAL A 5 19.42 -6.55 9.97
N MET A 6 18.69 -6.50 11.09
CA MET A 6 18.24 -7.70 11.82
C MET A 6 16.97 -8.29 11.21
N GLY A 7 16.10 -7.47 10.68
CA GLY A 7 14.86 -7.93 10.08
C GLY A 7 14.13 -6.84 9.35
N LEU A 8 13.20 -7.27 8.52
CA LEU A 8 12.29 -6.39 7.78
C LEU A 8 10.86 -6.62 8.27
N ILE A 9 10.13 -5.54 8.46
CA ILE A 9 8.71 -5.59 8.83
C ILE A 9 7.94 -4.92 7.72
N LYS A 10 6.95 -5.61 7.17
CA LYS A 10 6.09 -5.07 6.12
C LYS A 10 4.68 -4.93 6.66
N LEU A 11 4.15 -3.72 6.61
CA LEU A 11 2.82 -3.41 7.12
C LEU A 11 2.05 -2.56 6.12
N GLN A 12 0.73 -2.60 6.24
CA GLN A 12 -0.17 -1.68 5.54
C GLN A 12 -0.94 -0.90 6.60
N ILE A 13 -0.74 0.40 6.63
CA ILE A 13 -1.29 1.27 7.68
C ILE A 13 -2.05 2.40 7.02
N PRO A 14 -3.26 2.74 7.52
CA PRO A 14 -3.96 3.94 7.02
C PRO A 14 -3.12 5.19 7.23
N ALA A 15 -3.02 6.01 6.19
CA ALA A 15 -2.20 7.22 6.21
C ALA A 15 -2.65 8.18 7.32
N GLY A 16 -1.70 8.67 8.10
CA GLY A 16 -1.96 9.59 9.20
C GLY A 16 -2.66 8.99 10.41
N LYS A 17 -2.89 7.67 10.41
CA LYS A 17 -3.65 6.99 11.47
C LYS A 17 -2.88 5.83 12.12
N ALA A 18 -1.56 5.84 12.05
CA ALA A 18 -0.77 4.83 12.75
C ALA A 18 -0.95 4.98 14.25
N THR A 19 -1.20 3.87 14.93
CA THR A 19 -1.37 3.83 16.39
C THR A 19 -0.58 2.66 16.96
N PRO A 20 -0.25 2.67 18.27
CA PRO A 20 0.40 1.53 18.91
C PRO A 20 -0.46 0.27 18.98
N ALA A 21 -1.74 0.38 18.65
CA ALA A 21 -2.66 -0.76 18.64
C ALA A 21 -2.31 -1.75 17.52
N PRO A 22 -2.75 -3.02 17.60
CA PRO A 22 -2.54 -3.97 16.50
C PRO A 22 -3.01 -3.40 15.15
N PRO A 23 -2.31 -3.70 14.04
CA PRO A 23 -1.19 -4.65 13.92
C PRO A 23 0.20 -4.04 14.15
N VAL A 24 0.30 -2.72 14.36
CA VAL A 24 1.58 -2.01 14.42
C VAL A 24 2.35 -2.37 15.70
N GLY A 25 1.69 -2.31 16.85
CA GLY A 25 2.31 -2.56 18.14
C GLY A 25 3.01 -3.90 18.25
N PRO A 26 2.29 -5.02 18.04
CA PRO A 26 2.90 -6.34 18.12
C PRO A 26 4.02 -6.57 17.12
N ALA A 27 3.88 -6.08 15.88
CA ALA A 27 4.89 -6.26 14.84
C ALA A 27 6.20 -5.55 15.20
N LEU A 28 6.12 -4.32 15.70
CA LEU A 28 7.30 -3.56 16.10
C LEU A 28 7.85 -4.01 17.46
N GLY A 29 6.98 -4.37 18.37
CA GLY A 29 7.36 -4.82 19.71
C GLY A 29 8.23 -6.06 19.70
N GLN A 30 7.98 -6.99 18.80
CA GLN A 30 8.78 -8.21 18.65
C GLN A 30 10.23 -7.91 18.29
N HIS A 31 10.49 -6.80 17.65
CA HIS A 31 11.83 -6.39 17.23
C HIS A 31 12.45 -5.34 18.17
N GLY A 32 11.74 -4.93 19.21
CA GLY A 32 12.24 -3.96 20.17
C GLY A 32 12.33 -2.54 19.65
N VAL A 33 11.55 -2.22 18.62
CA VAL A 33 11.52 -0.88 17.99
C VAL A 33 10.65 0.07 18.81
N ASN A 34 11.02 1.35 18.85
CA ASN A 34 10.23 2.38 19.51
C ASN A 34 8.96 2.68 18.71
N ILE A 35 7.84 2.13 19.16
CA ILE A 35 6.55 2.22 18.48
C ILE A 35 6.06 3.66 18.39
N MET A 36 6.20 4.44 19.45
CA MET A 36 5.73 5.82 19.50
C MET A 36 6.47 6.70 18.49
N GLN A 37 7.79 6.55 18.41
CA GLN A 37 8.59 7.27 17.43
C GLN A 37 8.18 6.93 16.01
N PHE A 38 7.99 5.64 15.71
CA PHE A 38 7.55 5.20 14.39
C PHE A 38 6.19 5.80 14.02
N THR A 39 5.20 5.70 14.92
CA THR A 39 3.85 6.19 14.63
C THR A 39 3.86 7.70 14.37
N LYS A 40 4.63 8.44 15.15
CA LYS A 40 4.76 9.90 14.99
C LYS A 40 5.36 10.25 13.64
N GLU A 41 6.47 9.61 13.26
CA GLU A 41 7.13 9.86 11.98
C GLU A 41 6.29 9.44 10.79
N PHE A 42 5.65 8.28 10.88
CA PHE A 42 4.76 7.78 9.83
C PHE A 42 3.58 8.73 9.60
N ASN A 43 2.91 9.13 10.67
CA ASN A 43 1.78 10.05 10.57
C ASN A 43 2.19 11.39 9.96
N ALA A 44 3.37 11.91 10.32
CA ALA A 44 3.90 13.14 9.75
C ALA A 44 4.15 13.01 8.24
N ARG A 45 4.76 11.89 7.81
CA ARG A 45 5.08 11.66 6.40
C ARG A 45 3.85 11.37 5.53
N THR A 46 2.80 10.82 6.10
CA THR A 46 1.61 10.38 5.35
C THR A 46 0.40 11.28 5.55
N ALA A 47 0.56 12.41 6.25
CA ALA A 47 -0.55 13.33 6.51
C ALA A 47 -1.25 13.79 5.23
N ASP A 48 -0.49 14.02 4.16
CA ASP A 48 -1.01 14.48 2.86
C ASP A 48 -1.81 13.40 2.14
N GLN A 49 -1.68 12.15 2.55
CA GLN A 49 -2.32 10.99 1.90
C GLN A 49 -3.44 10.40 2.76
N ALA A 50 -4.00 11.20 3.67
CA ALA A 50 -5.05 10.76 4.56
C ALA A 50 -6.21 10.11 3.78
N GLY A 51 -6.73 9.02 4.32
CA GLY A 51 -7.79 8.25 3.68
C GLY A 51 -7.31 7.11 2.79
N MET A 52 -6.00 6.98 2.57
CA MET A 52 -5.41 5.88 1.81
C MET A 52 -4.67 4.92 2.74
N ILE A 53 -4.57 3.67 2.31
CA ILE A 53 -3.73 2.68 3.00
C ILE A 53 -2.34 2.75 2.38
N ILE A 54 -1.32 2.95 3.22
CA ILE A 54 0.06 3.09 2.78
C ILE A 54 0.86 1.87 3.19
N PRO A 55 1.43 1.10 2.24
CA PRO A 55 2.37 0.05 2.56
C PRO A 55 3.67 0.66 3.09
N VAL A 56 4.21 0.08 4.15
CA VAL A 56 5.46 0.53 4.73
C VAL A 56 6.38 -0.66 4.92
N VAL A 57 7.65 -0.48 4.60
CA VAL A 57 8.70 -1.46 4.86
C VAL A 57 9.65 -0.87 5.89
N ILE A 58 9.74 -1.50 7.03
CA ILE A 58 10.55 -1.05 8.17
C ILE A 58 11.77 -1.95 8.26
N SER A 59 12.95 -1.34 8.22
CA SER A 59 14.23 -2.05 8.42
C SER A 59 14.68 -1.86 9.86
N VAL A 60 14.85 -2.94 10.59
CA VAL A 60 15.30 -2.93 11.98
C VAL A 60 16.77 -3.30 12.02
N TYR A 61 17.57 -2.50 12.71
CA TYR A 61 19.01 -2.69 12.80
C TYR A 61 19.41 -3.30 14.14
N GLN A 62 20.65 -3.77 14.23
CA GLN A 62 21.16 -4.45 15.43
C GLN A 62 21.12 -3.59 16.69
N ASP A 63 21.28 -2.27 16.55
CA ASP A 63 21.24 -1.31 17.66
C ASP A 63 19.82 -0.94 18.07
N ARG A 64 18.80 -1.64 17.55
CA ARG A 64 17.36 -1.38 17.75
C ARG A 64 16.89 -0.06 17.13
N SER A 65 17.73 0.59 16.34
CA SER A 65 17.28 1.69 15.49
C SER A 65 16.49 1.12 14.31
N PHE A 66 15.73 1.99 13.66
CA PHE A 66 14.95 1.59 12.50
C PHE A 66 14.99 2.69 11.43
N SER A 67 14.77 2.28 10.21
CA SER A 67 14.42 3.18 9.12
C SER A 67 13.21 2.58 8.41
N PHE A 68 12.43 3.41 7.75
CA PHE A 68 11.30 2.92 6.99
C PHE A 68 11.13 3.69 5.70
N ILE A 69 10.55 3.00 4.71
CA ILE A 69 10.14 3.60 3.45
C ILE A 69 8.65 3.38 3.28
N THR A 70 7.97 4.39 2.74
CA THR A 70 6.56 4.27 2.39
C THR A 70 6.47 4.05 0.88
N LYS A 71 5.56 3.21 0.46
CA LYS A 71 5.30 2.93 -0.95
C LYS A 71 3.98 3.56 -1.36
N THR A 72 3.68 3.52 -2.66
CA THR A 72 2.38 3.96 -3.15
C THR A 72 1.28 3.03 -2.63
N PRO A 73 0.04 3.53 -2.49
CA PRO A 73 -1.07 2.68 -2.02
C PRO A 73 -1.20 1.42 -2.87
N PRO A 74 -1.68 0.29 -2.29
CA PRO A 74 -1.89 -0.92 -3.08
C PRO A 74 -2.84 -0.68 -4.24
N ALA A 75 -2.61 -1.36 -5.36
CA ALA A 75 -3.45 -1.22 -6.56
C ALA A 75 -4.93 -1.47 -6.26
N ALA A 76 -5.22 -2.47 -5.42
CA ALA A 76 -6.59 -2.79 -5.02
C ALA A 76 -7.29 -1.61 -4.32
N VAL A 77 -6.57 -0.91 -3.46
CA VAL A 77 -7.10 0.25 -2.74
C VAL A 77 -7.40 1.40 -3.70
N LEU A 78 -6.48 1.66 -4.64
CA LEU A 78 -6.65 2.70 -5.65
C LEU A 78 -7.83 2.40 -6.57
N ILE A 79 -7.98 1.14 -6.98
CA ILE A 79 -9.10 0.70 -7.83
C ILE A 79 -10.42 0.88 -7.09
N LYS A 80 -10.50 0.46 -5.84
CA LYS A 80 -11.71 0.63 -5.02
C LYS A 80 -12.11 2.09 -4.89
N LYS A 81 -11.13 2.96 -4.68
CA LYS A 81 -11.36 4.39 -4.58
C LYS A 81 -11.86 4.98 -5.90
N ALA A 82 -11.26 4.59 -7.03
CA ALA A 82 -11.65 5.05 -8.35
C ALA A 82 -13.07 4.61 -8.72
N CYS A 83 -13.46 3.39 -8.32
CA CYS A 83 -14.79 2.84 -8.58
C CYS A 83 -15.82 3.22 -7.53
N GLY A 84 -15.42 3.81 -6.41
CA GLY A 84 -16.31 4.19 -5.33
C GLY A 84 -16.90 3.02 -4.55
N ILE A 85 -16.23 1.86 -4.53
CA ILE A 85 -16.69 0.67 -3.82
C ILE A 85 -15.87 0.44 -2.55
N LYS A 86 -16.47 -0.23 -1.57
CA LYS A 86 -15.80 -0.53 -0.29
C LYS A 86 -15.00 -1.82 -0.35
N SER A 87 -15.47 -2.80 -1.12
CA SER A 87 -14.80 -4.09 -1.24
C SER A 87 -15.00 -4.67 -2.64
N GLY A 88 -14.09 -5.54 -3.04
CA GLY A 88 -14.21 -6.28 -4.29
C GLY A 88 -15.21 -7.43 -4.18
N SER A 89 -15.41 -8.14 -5.29
CA SER A 89 -16.31 -9.28 -5.34
C SER A 89 -15.71 -10.50 -4.63
N GLY A 90 -16.56 -11.24 -3.92
CA GLY A 90 -16.18 -12.55 -3.38
C GLY A 90 -16.12 -13.64 -4.44
N GLU A 91 -16.80 -13.43 -5.57
CA GLU A 91 -16.83 -14.36 -6.71
C GLU A 91 -16.56 -13.58 -8.00
N PRO A 92 -15.31 -13.11 -8.24
CA PRO A 92 -15.03 -12.17 -9.33
C PRO A 92 -15.25 -12.74 -10.73
N ASN A 93 -15.21 -14.05 -10.88
CA ASN A 93 -15.46 -14.71 -12.16
C ASN A 93 -16.96 -14.78 -12.49
N LYS A 94 -17.83 -14.65 -11.52
CA LYS A 94 -19.29 -14.75 -11.67
C LYS A 94 -19.98 -13.41 -11.42
N THR A 95 -19.62 -12.74 -10.34
CA THR A 95 -20.27 -11.50 -9.89
C THR A 95 -19.35 -10.31 -10.12
N LYS A 96 -19.75 -9.42 -11.03
CA LYS A 96 -19.04 -8.16 -11.27
C LYS A 96 -19.66 -7.06 -10.41
N VAL A 97 -18.84 -6.26 -9.72
CA VAL A 97 -19.32 -5.26 -8.77
C VAL A 97 -19.15 -3.83 -9.26
N ALA A 98 -18.29 -3.61 -10.25
CA ALA A 98 -18.03 -2.26 -10.76
C ALA A 98 -17.39 -2.33 -12.16
N GLU A 99 -17.24 -1.14 -12.75
CA GLU A 99 -16.53 -0.95 -14.01
C GLU A 99 -15.49 0.15 -13.83
N ILE A 100 -14.36 0.03 -14.52
CA ILE A 100 -13.31 1.03 -14.52
C ILE A 100 -12.99 1.39 -15.97
N THR A 101 -12.75 2.67 -16.23
CA THR A 101 -12.38 3.16 -17.56
C THR A 101 -10.87 3.07 -17.77
N GLU A 102 -10.44 3.08 -19.04
CA GLU A 102 -9.02 3.08 -19.37
C GLU A 102 -8.31 4.33 -18.83
N ASP A 103 -8.98 5.48 -18.80
CA ASP A 103 -8.43 6.71 -18.25
C ASP A 103 -8.14 6.57 -16.75
N GLN A 104 -9.06 5.96 -16.01
CA GLN A 104 -8.85 5.67 -14.58
C GLN A 104 -7.71 4.70 -14.36
N LEU A 105 -7.59 3.67 -15.21
CA LEU A 105 -6.46 2.75 -15.16
C LEU A 105 -5.13 3.46 -15.41
N ARG A 106 -5.11 4.39 -16.36
CA ARG A 106 -3.92 5.17 -16.67
C ARG A 106 -3.48 6.02 -15.48
N GLU A 107 -4.41 6.70 -14.83
CA GLU A 107 -4.13 7.50 -13.64
C GLU A 107 -3.53 6.66 -12.52
N ILE A 108 -4.10 5.49 -12.27
CA ILE A 108 -3.60 4.56 -11.24
C ILE A 108 -2.21 4.05 -11.62
N ALA A 109 -2.01 3.69 -12.90
CA ALA A 109 -0.72 3.19 -13.39
C ALA A 109 0.37 4.26 -13.24
N GLU A 110 0.10 5.50 -13.61
CA GLU A 110 1.04 6.60 -13.46
C GLU A 110 1.41 6.84 -12.00
N LEU A 111 0.43 6.79 -11.10
CA LEU A 111 0.65 6.94 -9.68
C LEU A 111 1.56 5.83 -9.11
N LYS A 112 1.41 4.61 -9.60
CA LYS A 112 2.16 3.45 -9.12
C LYS A 112 3.47 3.18 -9.86
N MET A 113 3.76 3.89 -10.95
CA MET A 113 4.98 3.65 -11.74
C MET A 113 6.26 3.56 -10.90
N PRO A 114 6.47 4.40 -9.86
CA PRO A 114 7.67 4.29 -9.03
C PRO A 114 7.85 2.93 -8.36
N ASP A 115 6.76 2.21 -8.08
CA ASP A 115 6.78 0.92 -7.39
C ASP A 115 6.61 -0.26 -8.35
N LEU A 116 6.33 0.00 -9.62
CA LEU A 116 6.09 -1.05 -10.60
C LEU A 116 7.32 -1.36 -11.43
N ASN A 117 7.49 -2.63 -11.77
CA ASN A 117 8.50 -3.09 -12.71
C ASN A 117 7.88 -3.18 -14.10
N ALA A 118 7.39 -2.05 -14.61
CA ALA A 118 6.78 -1.95 -15.92
C ALA A 118 7.63 -1.09 -16.86
N ALA A 119 7.76 -1.52 -18.09
CA ALA A 119 8.57 -0.81 -19.10
C ALA A 119 7.84 0.45 -19.63
N SER A 120 6.53 0.49 -19.57
CA SER A 120 5.71 1.60 -20.07
C SER A 120 4.43 1.76 -19.26
N VAL A 121 3.74 2.88 -19.44
CA VAL A 121 2.45 3.13 -18.79
C VAL A 121 1.41 2.09 -19.25
N GLU A 122 1.42 1.72 -20.52
CA GLU A 122 0.50 0.70 -21.07
C GLU A 122 0.71 -0.66 -20.42
N SER A 123 1.96 -1.06 -20.19
CA SER A 123 2.28 -2.29 -19.44
C SER A 123 1.77 -2.22 -17.99
N ALA A 124 1.96 -1.07 -17.35
CA ALA A 124 1.47 -0.84 -15.99
C ALA A 124 -0.06 -0.92 -15.95
N MET A 125 -0.75 -0.34 -16.94
CA MET A 125 -2.20 -0.41 -17.06
C MET A 125 -2.69 -1.85 -17.15
N ARG A 126 -1.99 -2.72 -17.87
CA ARG A 126 -2.34 -4.15 -17.97
C ARG A 126 -2.19 -4.84 -16.62
N MET A 127 -1.16 -4.51 -15.85
CA MET A 127 -0.98 -5.06 -14.49
C MET A 127 -2.13 -4.65 -13.59
N ILE A 128 -2.50 -3.38 -13.62
CA ILE A 128 -3.62 -2.85 -12.82
C ILE A 128 -4.96 -3.47 -13.28
N ALA A 129 -5.15 -3.62 -14.60
CA ALA A 129 -6.35 -4.24 -15.15
C ALA A 129 -6.50 -5.68 -14.67
N GLY A 130 -5.41 -6.45 -14.59
CA GLY A 130 -5.40 -7.79 -14.03
C GLY A 130 -5.86 -7.81 -12.57
N THR A 131 -5.39 -6.87 -11.76
CA THR A 131 -5.82 -6.72 -10.37
C THR A 131 -7.32 -6.39 -10.31
N ALA A 132 -7.79 -5.47 -11.13
CA ALA A 132 -9.20 -5.10 -11.21
C ALA A 132 -10.08 -6.30 -11.58
N ARG A 133 -9.63 -7.09 -12.56
CA ARG A 133 -10.34 -8.31 -12.98
C ARG A 133 -10.45 -9.30 -11.81
N SER A 134 -9.39 -9.46 -11.01
CA SER A 134 -9.41 -10.34 -9.85
C SER A 134 -10.35 -9.85 -8.75
N MET A 135 -10.74 -8.59 -8.78
CA MET A 135 -11.68 -7.98 -7.84
C MET A 135 -13.13 -8.00 -8.34
N GLY A 136 -13.38 -8.52 -9.53
CA GLY A 136 -14.71 -8.49 -10.13
C GLY A 136 -15.06 -7.16 -10.77
N ILE A 137 -14.07 -6.43 -11.25
CA ILE A 137 -14.24 -5.14 -11.91
C ILE A 137 -13.94 -5.30 -13.39
N THR A 138 -14.84 -4.86 -14.24
CA THR A 138 -14.66 -4.91 -15.69
C THR A 138 -13.99 -3.63 -16.18
N VAL A 139 -13.16 -3.76 -17.21
CA VAL A 139 -12.52 -2.62 -17.86
C VAL A 139 -13.32 -2.22 -19.09
N LYS A 140 -13.65 -0.96 -19.18
CA LYS A 140 -14.31 -0.40 -20.36
C LYS A 140 -13.35 0.10 -21.38
#